data_b41c61e1db62b423c217dabdf84032ae
#
_entry.id   b41c61e1db62b423c217dabdf84032ae
#
_cell.length_a   1.000
_cell.length_b   1.000
_cell.length_c   1.000
_cell.angle_alpha   90.00
_cell.angle_beta   90.00
_cell.angle_gamma   90.00
#
_symmetry.space_group_name_H-M   'P 1'
#
loop_
_entity.id
_entity.type
_entity.pdbx_description
1 polymer ?
#
loop_
_entity_poly.entity_id
_entity_poly.type
_entity_poly.pdbx_seq_one_letter_code
_entity_poly.pdbx_strand_id
1 'polypeptide(L)'
;MNHGKVLLVLLSLILLTTASCSGHHRGRPGGHGEPTLQEIVPEVKQLVEQNVKDPEKATQVQAMVQDIAQEVRKSNQEVRGFHEQLAALNADYNAKPDQFLKILDGLNNTRMESAMKILTMRFKIKEMLTAEEWKNLSDAMIKTRQEHEKKPAGGAMPQGTSPSSGY
;
A
#
# COMPACT_ATOMS: atom_id res chain seq x y z
N MET A 1 28.44 13.43 0.26
CA MET A 1 27.01 13.29 -0.01
C MET A 1 26.54 11.95 0.53
N ASN A 2 25.59 11.93 1.47
CA ASN A 2 25.29 10.77 2.31
C ASN A 2 24.43 9.70 1.56
N HIS A 3 25.08 8.75 0.91
CA HIS A 3 24.42 7.62 0.25
C HIS A 3 23.59 6.73 1.21
N GLY A 4 23.89 6.76 2.50
CA GLY A 4 23.16 5.98 3.52
C GLY A 4 21.73 6.46 3.79
N LYS A 5 21.41 7.75 3.61
CA LYS A 5 20.06 8.28 3.82
C LYS A 5 19.11 7.97 2.66
N VAL A 6 19.66 7.86 1.44
CA VAL A 6 18.88 7.51 0.24
C VAL A 6 18.43 6.04 0.27
N LEU A 7 19.26 5.15 0.83
CA LEU A 7 18.93 3.73 0.96
C LEU A 7 17.78 3.47 1.95
N LEU A 8 17.70 4.26 3.04
CA LEU A 8 16.63 4.16 4.04
C LEU A 8 15.26 4.60 3.52
N VAL A 9 15.22 5.61 2.65
CA VAL A 9 13.96 6.09 2.05
C VAL A 9 13.40 5.10 1.03
N LEU A 10 14.27 4.39 0.32
CA LEU A 10 13.85 3.34 -0.62
C LEU A 10 13.29 2.10 0.09
N LEU A 11 13.76 1.80 1.29
CA LEU A 11 13.29 0.66 2.09
C LEU A 11 11.90 0.93 2.71
N SER A 12 11.59 2.19 3.04
CA SER A 12 10.34 2.54 3.72
C SER A 12 9.09 2.43 2.84
N LEU A 13 9.21 2.47 1.51
CA LEU A 13 8.05 2.28 0.62
C LEU A 13 7.69 0.80 0.41
N ILE A 14 8.62 -0.13 0.68
CA ILE A 14 8.37 -1.58 0.63
C ILE A 14 7.63 -2.06 1.89
N LEU A 15 7.77 -1.35 3.01
CA LEU A 15 7.14 -1.68 4.30
C LEU A 15 5.62 -1.44 4.36
N LEU A 16 5.03 -0.82 3.33
CA LEU A 16 3.57 -0.59 3.26
C LEU A 16 2.74 -1.88 3.07
N THR A 17 3.37 -3.03 2.79
CA THR A 17 2.63 -4.28 2.54
C THR A 17 2.65 -5.26 3.72
N THR A 18 3.36 -4.98 4.82
CA THR A 18 3.56 -5.99 5.89
C THR A 18 2.77 -5.74 7.18
N ALA A 19 2.05 -4.63 7.32
CA ALA A 19 1.38 -4.27 8.57
C ALA A 19 -0.12 -4.54 8.57
N SER A 20 -0.61 -5.62 7.94
CA SER A 20 -2.00 -6.05 8.09
C SER A 20 -2.12 -7.41 8.75
N CYS A 21 -1.47 -7.60 9.88
CA CYS A 21 -1.93 -8.56 10.89
C CYS A 21 -2.91 -7.87 11.82
N SER A 22 -4.03 -7.38 11.32
CA SER A 22 -5.12 -6.96 12.18
C SER A 22 -6.02 -8.15 12.46
N GLY A 23 -5.86 -8.67 13.67
CA GLY A 23 -6.76 -9.65 14.25
C GLY A 23 -8.20 -9.20 14.14
N HIS A 24 -9.09 -10.17 14.08
CA HIS A 24 -10.54 -10.03 14.13
C HIS A 24 -11.00 -9.13 15.29
N HIS A 25 -11.01 -7.84 15.10
CA HIS A 25 -11.80 -6.93 15.92
C HIS A 25 -13.16 -6.73 15.27
N ARG A 26 -14.13 -7.49 15.78
CA ARG A 26 -15.56 -7.18 15.63
C ARG A 26 -15.76 -5.68 15.79
N GLY A 27 -16.25 -5.04 14.73
CA GLY A 27 -17.05 -3.83 14.77
C GLY A 27 -16.51 -2.70 15.65
N ARG A 28 -15.39 -2.08 15.27
CA ARG A 28 -15.09 -0.71 15.70
C ARG A 28 -15.28 0.19 14.47
N PRO A 29 -16.38 0.96 14.39
CA PRO A 29 -16.49 2.01 13.39
C PRO A 29 -15.48 3.09 13.79
N GLY A 30 -14.39 3.23 13.06
CA GLY A 30 -13.35 4.22 13.35
C GLY A 30 -11.92 3.74 13.05
N GLY A 31 -11.74 2.71 12.24
CA GLY A 31 -10.43 2.39 11.69
C GLY A 31 -9.99 3.53 10.78
N HIS A 32 -8.83 4.12 11.06
CA HIS A 32 -8.15 5.03 10.14
C HIS A 32 -7.97 4.28 8.82
N GLY A 33 -8.84 4.53 7.84
CA GLY A 33 -8.76 3.92 6.54
C GLY A 33 -7.46 4.38 5.88
N GLU A 34 -6.51 3.47 5.68
CA GLU A 34 -5.41 3.76 4.77
C GLU A 34 -6.00 4.17 3.42
N PRO A 35 -5.47 5.22 2.78
CA PRO A 35 -5.98 5.68 1.50
C PRO A 35 -5.94 4.52 0.50
N THR A 36 -7.03 4.34 -0.21
CA THR A 36 -7.16 3.26 -1.20
C THR A 36 -6.29 3.55 -2.41
N LEU A 37 -5.90 2.51 -3.16
CA LEU A 37 -5.19 2.70 -4.44
C LEU A 37 -5.97 3.57 -5.43
N GLN A 38 -7.30 3.64 -5.31
CA GLN A 38 -8.14 4.50 -6.14
C GLN A 38 -7.95 5.99 -5.82
N GLU A 39 -7.60 6.33 -4.59
CA GLU A 39 -7.29 7.69 -4.15
C GLU A 39 -5.83 8.05 -4.41
N ILE A 40 -4.91 7.12 -4.17
CA ILE A 40 -3.47 7.34 -4.30
C ILE A 40 -3.04 7.47 -5.77
N VAL A 41 -3.55 6.65 -6.69
CA VAL A 41 -3.08 6.62 -8.09
C VAL A 41 -3.31 7.95 -8.81
N PRO A 42 -4.48 8.61 -8.73
CA PRO A 42 -4.67 9.93 -9.33
C PRO A 42 -3.72 10.98 -8.76
N GLU A 43 -3.48 10.96 -7.44
CA GLU A 43 -2.60 11.88 -6.76
C GLU A 43 -1.14 11.71 -7.23
N VAL A 44 -0.65 10.46 -7.30
CA VAL A 44 0.70 10.17 -7.83
C VAL A 44 0.83 10.61 -9.28
N LYS A 45 -0.19 10.40 -10.13
CA LYS A 45 -0.19 10.90 -11.51
C LYS A 45 -0.06 12.42 -11.59
N GLN A 46 -0.76 13.14 -10.73
CA GLN A 46 -0.65 14.59 -10.63
C GLN A 46 0.76 15.02 -10.19
N LEU A 47 1.35 14.33 -9.22
CA LEU A 47 2.74 14.60 -8.80
C LEU A 47 3.73 14.36 -9.93
N VAL A 48 3.52 13.34 -10.77
CA VAL A 48 4.35 13.09 -11.95
C VAL A 48 4.25 14.26 -12.93
N GLU A 49 3.04 14.75 -13.24
CA GLU A 49 2.84 15.91 -14.13
C GLU A 49 3.53 17.18 -13.62
N GLN A 50 3.55 17.38 -12.31
CA GLN A 50 4.17 18.56 -11.70
C GLN A 50 5.72 18.51 -11.65
N ASN A 51 6.30 17.31 -11.61
CA ASN A 51 7.72 17.11 -11.35
C ASN A 51 8.52 16.57 -12.54
N VAL A 52 7.86 16.09 -13.59
CA VAL A 52 8.49 15.61 -14.83
C VAL A 52 8.23 16.61 -15.95
N LYS A 53 9.31 17.22 -16.45
CA LYS A 53 9.21 18.36 -17.39
C LYS A 53 8.81 17.92 -18.80
N ASP A 54 9.22 16.73 -19.22
CA ASP A 54 8.93 16.16 -20.53
C ASP A 54 7.57 15.46 -20.50
N PRO A 55 6.58 15.89 -21.31
CA PRO A 55 5.23 15.32 -21.29
C PRO A 55 5.18 13.87 -21.78
N GLU A 56 6.05 13.46 -22.69
CA GLU A 56 6.14 12.08 -23.12
C GLU A 56 6.63 11.17 -22.00
N LYS A 57 7.69 11.59 -21.31
CA LYS A 57 8.18 10.87 -20.12
C LYS A 57 7.12 10.84 -19.01
N ALA A 58 6.44 11.95 -18.75
CA ALA A 58 5.38 12.00 -17.74
C ALA A 58 4.30 10.95 -18.06
N THR A 59 3.86 10.86 -19.31
CA THR A 59 2.88 9.87 -19.76
C THR A 59 3.38 8.43 -19.54
N GLN A 60 4.64 8.14 -19.88
CA GLN A 60 5.24 6.81 -19.68
C GLN A 60 5.37 6.46 -18.20
N VAL A 61 5.77 7.41 -17.36
CA VAL A 61 5.85 7.22 -15.91
C VAL A 61 4.46 6.98 -15.30
N GLN A 62 3.44 7.73 -15.75
CA GLN A 62 2.06 7.52 -15.31
C GLN A 62 1.51 6.14 -15.69
N ALA A 63 1.86 5.63 -16.88
CA ALA A 63 1.52 4.28 -17.29
C ALA A 63 2.15 3.25 -16.34
N MET A 64 3.45 3.39 -16.03
CA MET A 64 4.13 2.49 -15.08
C MET A 64 3.54 2.59 -13.65
N VAL A 65 3.11 3.76 -13.20
CA VAL A 65 2.38 3.92 -11.93
C VAL A 65 1.08 3.12 -11.94
N GLN A 66 0.38 3.13 -13.07
CA GLN A 66 -0.84 2.32 -13.24
C GLN A 66 -0.55 0.82 -13.19
N ASP A 67 0.53 0.38 -13.83
CA ASP A 67 0.96 -1.04 -13.83
C ASP A 67 1.34 -1.48 -12.42
N ILE A 68 2.06 -0.65 -11.65
CA ILE A 68 2.36 -0.90 -10.24
C ILE A 68 1.07 -1.07 -9.44
N ALA A 69 0.10 -0.18 -9.62
CA ALA A 69 -1.18 -0.26 -8.92
C ALA A 69 -1.96 -1.54 -9.27
N GLN A 70 -1.90 -1.98 -10.52
CA GLN A 70 -2.51 -3.24 -10.96
C GLN A 70 -1.83 -4.45 -10.30
N GLU A 71 -0.49 -4.47 -10.26
CA GLU A 71 0.27 -5.55 -9.62
C GLU A 71 -0.06 -5.62 -8.12
N VAL A 72 -0.14 -4.47 -7.43
CA VAL A 72 -0.54 -4.43 -6.01
C VAL A 72 -1.95 -5.00 -5.81
N ARG A 73 -2.92 -4.62 -6.65
CA ARG A 73 -4.30 -5.14 -6.55
C ARG A 73 -4.33 -6.65 -6.74
N LYS A 74 -3.63 -7.14 -7.78
CA LYS A 74 -3.52 -8.57 -8.09
C LYS A 74 -2.93 -9.32 -6.91
N SER A 75 -1.78 -8.87 -6.40
CA SER A 75 -1.10 -9.49 -5.26
C SER A 75 -2.00 -9.51 -4.01
N ASN A 76 -2.69 -8.42 -3.70
CA ASN A 76 -3.61 -8.36 -2.56
C ASN A 76 -4.78 -9.35 -2.71
N GLN A 77 -5.29 -9.54 -3.93
CA GLN A 77 -6.35 -10.52 -4.18
C GLN A 77 -5.85 -11.96 -3.99
N GLU A 78 -4.66 -12.28 -4.50
CA GLU A 78 -4.04 -13.60 -4.33
C GLU A 78 -3.72 -13.88 -2.85
N VAL A 79 -3.15 -12.91 -2.14
CA VAL A 79 -2.88 -12.98 -0.69
C VAL A 79 -4.17 -13.25 0.10
N ARG A 80 -5.27 -12.58 -0.27
CA ARG A 80 -6.58 -12.84 0.36
C ARG A 80 -7.02 -14.28 0.17
N GLY A 81 -6.87 -14.85 -1.05
CA GLY A 81 -7.17 -16.23 -1.33
C GLY A 81 -6.36 -17.21 -0.46
N PHE A 82 -5.08 -16.93 -0.20
CA PHE A 82 -4.27 -17.73 0.73
C PHE A 82 -4.79 -17.63 2.18
N HIS A 83 -5.20 -16.46 2.63
CA HIS A 83 -5.79 -16.29 3.97
C HIS A 83 -7.10 -17.07 4.11
N GLU A 84 -7.93 -17.09 3.07
CA GLU A 84 -9.17 -17.90 3.06
C GLU A 84 -8.87 -19.41 3.14
N GLN A 85 -7.85 -19.88 2.41
CA GLN A 85 -7.40 -21.26 2.47
C GLN A 85 -6.85 -21.63 3.86
N LEU A 86 -6.06 -20.76 4.48
CA LEU A 86 -5.55 -20.95 5.84
C LEU A 86 -6.70 -20.99 6.85
N ALA A 87 -7.70 -20.11 6.71
CA ALA A 87 -8.87 -20.11 7.57
C ALA A 87 -9.66 -21.41 7.44
N ALA A 88 -9.85 -21.93 6.22
CA ALA A 88 -10.51 -23.20 5.97
C ALA A 88 -9.76 -24.38 6.60
N LEU A 89 -8.42 -24.43 6.44
CA LEU A 89 -7.59 -25.46 7.09
C LEU A 89 -7.64 -25.38 8.62
N ASN A 90 -7.66 -24.17 9.16
CA ASN A 90 -7.72 -23.98 10.62
C ASN A 90 -9.07 -24.44 11.22
N ALA A 91 -10.12 -24.51 10.41
CA ALA A 91 -11.42 -25.05 10.81
C ALA A 91 -11.49 -26.57 10.67
N ASP A 92 -10.58 -27.20 9.94
CA ASP A 92 -10.55 -28.66 9.74
C ASP A 92 -9.74 -29.34 10.84
N TYR A 93 -10.43 -30.12 11.69
CA TYR A 93 -9.79 -30.91 12.76
C TYR A 93 -8.74 -31.92 12.24
N ASN A 94 -8.87 -32.39 11.00
CA ASN A 94 -7.98 -33.37 10.39
C ASN A 94 -6.85 -32.73 9.57
N ALA A 95 -6.77 -31.40 9.54
CA ALA A 95 -5.73 -30.68 8.80
C ALA A 95 -4.32 -31.04 9.30
N LYS A 96 -3.41 -31.24 8.36
CA LYS A 96 -2.02 -31.64 8.65
C LYS A 96 -1.09 -30.44 8.52
N PRO A 97 0.01 -30.38 9.30
CA PRO A 97 0.99 -29.28 9.24
C PRO A 97 1.49 -28.99 7.81
N ASP A 98 1.75 -30.01 7.01
CA ASP A 98 2.26 -29.86 5.64
C ASP A 98 1.31 -29.08 4.72
N GLN A 99 0.01 -29.15 4.97
CA GLN A 99 -0.97 -28.37 4.21
C GLN A 99 -0.85 -26.88 4.49
N PHE A 100 -0.61 -26.51 5.76
CA PHE A 100 -0.35 -25.12 6.14
C PHE A 100 0.95 -24.63 5.53
N LEU A 101 2.03 -25.41 5.62
CA LEU A 101 3.33 -25.04 5.06
C LEU A 101 3.23 -24.77 3.57
N LYS A 102 2.53 -25.62 2.81
CA LYS A 102 2.34 -25.43 1.37
C LYS A 102 1.63 -24.11 1.04
N ILE A 103 0.61 -23.72 1.83
CA ILE A 103 -0.10 -22.45 1.62
C ILE A 103 0.78 -21.27 1.99
N LEU A 104 1.53 -21.37 3.10
CA LEU A 104 2.46 -20.33 3.54
C LEU A 104 3.59 -20.11 2.53
N ASP A 105 4.13 -21.17 1.94
CA ASP A 105 5.12 -21.09 0.87
C ASP A 105 4.55 -20.36 -0.36
N GLY A 106 3.34 -20.74 -0.79
CA GLY A 106 2.63 -20.06 -1.87
C GLY A 106 2.43 -18.57 -1.59
N LEU A 107 1.96 -18.23 -0.39
CA LEU A 107 1.79 -16.85 0.07
C LEU A 107 3.09 -16.05 0.01
N ASN A 108 4.19 -16.62 0.53
CA ASN A 108 5.49 -15.97 0.55
C ASN A 108 6.04 -15.76 -0.87
N ASN A 109 5.92 -16.78 -1.73
CA ASN A 109 6.34 -16.68 -3.13
C ASN A 109 5.57 -15.59 -3.88
N THR A 110 4.25 -15.54 -3.76
CA THR A 110 3.41 -14.51 -4.36
C THR A 110 3.82 -13.11 -3.92
N ARG A 111 4.07 -12.91 -2.62
CA ARG A 111 4.55 -11.62 -2.09
C ARG A 111 5.92 -11.25 -2.64
N MET A 112 6.85 -12.20 -2.70
CA MET A 112 8.19 -11.96 -3.23
C MET A 112 8.16 -11.60 -4.71
N GLU A 113 7.42 -12.34 -5.53
CA GLU A 113 7.28 -12.09 -6.97
C GLU A 113 6.68 -10.70 -7.24
N SER A 114 5.61 -10.35 -6.53
CA SER A 114 5.00 -9.03 -6.66
C SER A 114 5.95 -7.92 -6.24
N ALA A 115 6.65 -8.07 -5.12
CA ALA A 115 7.64 -7.10 -4.65
C ALA A 115 8.76 -6.90 -5.68
N MET A 116 9.26 -7.97 -6.30
CA MET A 116 10.29 -7.90 -7.34
C MET A 116 9.80 -7.19 -8.61
N LYS A 117 8.57 -7.46 -9.05
CA LYS A 117 7.97 -6.76 -10.20
C LYS A 117 7.82 -5.26 -9.93
N ILE A 118 7.28 -4.89 -8.77
CA ILE A 118 7.11 -3.50 -8.36
C ILE A 118 8.48 -2.80 -8.30
N LEU A 119 9.47 -3.44 -7.69
CA LEU A 119 10.83 -2.91 -7.61
C LEU A 119 11.43 -2.67 -9.00
N THR A 120 11.27 -3.63 -9.91
CA THR A 120 11.74 -3.51 -11.30
C THR A 120 11.09 -2.33 -12.02
N MET A 121 9.77 -2.16 -11.89
CA MET A 121 9.06 -1.03 -12.49
C MET A 121 9.53 0.31 -11.90
N ARG A 122 9.78 0.38 -10.60
CA ARG A 122 10.31 1.57 -9.95
C ARG A 122 11.71 1.93 -10.43
N PHE A 123 12.59 0.96 -10.64
CA PHE A 123 13.92 1.23 -11.22
C PHE A 123 13.81 1.73 -12.65
N LYS A 124 12.90 1.19 -13.46
CA LYS A 124 12.64 1.72 -14.81
C LYS A 124 12.19 3.17 -14.79
N ILE A 125 11.27 3.53 -13.88
CA ILE A 125 10.86 4.92 -13.69
C ILE A 125 12.06 5.80 -13.32
N LYS A 126 12.88 5.36 -12.36
CA LYS A 126 14.09 6.07 -11.94
C LYS A 126 15.08 6.30 -13.10
N GLU A 127 15.27 5.31 -13.96
CA GLU A 127 16.18 5.39 -15.12
C GLU A 127 15.68 6.36 -16.21
N MET A 128 14.36 6.55 -16.31
CA MET A 128 13.76 7.50 -17.25
C MET A 128 13.85 8.95 -16.79
N LEU A 129 13.98 9.17 -15.48
CA LEU A 129 14.00 10.51 -14.87
C LEU A 129 15.42 11.01 -14.64
N THR A 130 15.62 12.32 -14.74
CA THR A 130 16.84 12.95 -14.25
C THR A 130 16.95 12.82 -12.73
N ALA A 131 18.15 12.97 -12.17
CA ALA A 131 18.35 12.93 -10.72
C ALA A 131 17.53 14.01 -9.98
N GLU A 132 17.32 15.16 -10.61
CA GLU A 132 16.51 16.25 -10.07
C GLU A 132 15.02 15.90 -10.09
N GLU A 133 14.48 15.44 -11.22
CA GLU A 133 13.08 15.00 -11.35
C GLU A 133 12.75 13.88 -10.37
N TRP A 134 13.64 12.88 -10.28
CA TRP A 134 13.48 11.78 -9.32
C TRP A 134 13.45 12.26 -7.88
N LYS A 135 14.38 13.18 -7.53
CA LYS A 135 14.40 13.73 -6.17
C LYS A 135 13.13 14.49 -5.85
N ASN A 136 12.70 15.39 -6.74
CA ASN A 136 11.52 16.21 -6.55
C ASN A 136 10.25 15.36 -6.44
N LEU A 137 10.08 14.38 -7.31
CA LEU A 137 8.96 13.43 -7.26
C LEU A 137 8.97 12.62 -5.96
N SER A 138 10.13 12.12 -5.54
CA SER A 138 10.26 11.34 -4.30
C SER A 138 9.95 12.19 -3.06
N ASP A 139 10.43 13.42 -3.00
CA ASP A 139 10.17 14.34 -1.89
C ASP A 139 8.68 14.71 -1.83
N ALA A 140 8.05 14.96 -2.98
CA ALA A 140 6.63 15.23 -3.08
C ALA A 140 5.78 14.04 -2.58
N MET A 141 6.11 12.82 -3.00
CA MET A 141 5.43 11.60 -2.54
C MET A 141 5.55 11.38 -1.02
N ILE A 142 6.74 11.66 -0.45
CA ILE A 142 6.95 11.56 1.01
C ILE A 142 6.09 12.58 1.75
N LYS A 143 6.03 13.81 1.24
CA LYS A 143 5.23 14.89 1.84
C LYS A 143 3.75 14.54 1.82
N THR A 144 3.22 14.14 0.69
CA THR A 144 1.83 13.69 0.52
C THR A 144 1.47 12.58 1.50
N ARG A 145 2.32 11.55 1.63
CA ARG A 145 2.10 10.48 2.60
C ARG A 145 2.03 11.01 4.03
N GLN A 146 2.95 11.90 4.43
CA GLN A 146 2.94 12.50 5.78
C GLN A 146 1.67 13.33 6.04
N GLU A 147 1.12 13.97 5.01
CA GLU A 147 -0.13 14.71 5.10
C GLU A 147 -1.32 13.77 5.32
N HIS A 148 -1.36 12.63 4.64
CA HIS A 148 -2.38 11.60 4.87
C HIS A 148 -2.29 11.00 6.29
N GLU A 149 -1.08 10.74 6.79
CA GLU A 149 -0.85 10.21 8.14
C GLU A 149 -1.25 11.21 9.26
N LYS A 150 -1.18 12.52 8.98
CA LYS A 150 -1.55 13.58 9.94
C LYS A 150 -3.03 13.94 9.93
N LYS A 151 -3.79 13.52 8.93
CA LYS A 151 -5.22 13.83 8.83
C LYS A 151 -5.97 13.01 9.89
N PRO A 152 -6.46 13.62 11.00
CA PRO A 152 -7.24 12.87 11.97
C PRO A 152 -8.48 12.32 11.25
N ALA A 153 -8.88 11.10 11.57
CA ALA A 153 -10.15 10.56 11.11
C ALA A 153 -11.27 11.49 11.58
N GLY A 154 -11.61 12.45 10.75
CA GLY A 154 -12.64 13.42 11.00
C GLY A 154 -14.01 12.78 10.89
N GLY A 155 -14.55 12.46 12.04
CA GLY A 155 -15.90 12.00 12.28
C GLY A 155 -16.23 12.23 13.73
N ALA A 156 -16.21 13.50 14.17
CA ALA A 156 -16.91 13.86 15.40
C ALA A 156 -18.38 13.48 15.20
N MET A 157 -18.81 12.35 15.76
CA MET A 157 -20.23 12.09 15.93
C MET A 157 -20.82 13.27 16.71
N PRO A 158 -21.94 13.84 16.27
CA PRO A 158 -22.70 14.76 17.10
C PRO A 158 -23.04 14.00 18.40
N GLN A 159 -22.60 14.53 19.53
CA GLN A 159 -22.99 14.04 20.83
C GLN A 159 -24.52 14.14 20.90
N GLY A 160 -25.17 12.99 20.70
CA GLY A 160 -26.59 12.86 20.95
C GLY A 160 -26.84 13.20 22.41
N THR A 161 -27.48 14.32 22.65
CA THR A 161 -28.07 14.68 23.91
C THR A 161 -29.01 13.55 24.34
N SER A 162 -28.60 12.77 25.32
CA SER A 162 -29.47 11.81 25.96
C SER A 162 -30.66 12.59 26.58
N PRO A 163 -31.91 12.24 26.25
CA PRO A 163 -33.01 12.80 26.98
C PRO A 163 -32.98 12.23 28.41
N SER A 164 -32.84 13.11 29.40
CA SER A 164 -33.09 12.84 30.79
C SER A 164 -34.49 12.24 30.93
N SER A 165 -34.60 10.95 31.20
CA SER A 165 -35.82 10.31 31.63
C SER A 165 -35.87 10.40 33.13
N GLY A 166 -36.60 11.40 33.63
CA GLY A 166 -37.10 11.40 34.98
C GLY A 166 -38.28 10.43 35.10
N TYR A 167 -38.19 9.53 36.07
CA TYR A 167 -39.21 9.06 37.01
C TYR A 167 -38.55 8.00 37.89
#